data_b9ee45c54bf6cfa2cbb47c89b34483f2
#
_entry.id   b9ee45c54bf6cfa2cbb47c89b34483f2
#
_cell.length_a   1.000
_cell.length_b   1.000
_cell.length_c   1.000
_cell.angle_alpha   90.00
_cell.angle_beta   90.00
_cell.angle_gamma   90.00
#
_symmetry.space_group_name_H-M   'P 1'
#
loop_
_entity.id
_entity.type
_entity.pdbx_description
1 polymer ?
#
loop_
_entity_poly.entity_id
_entity_poly.type
_entity_poly.pdbx_seq_one_letter_code
_entity_poly.pdbx_strand_id
1 'polypeptide(L)'
;MSINIVYFSNYSGNTKRFVEKVFNGKYHSIRIPIHWDSDSPVTVADRYVLFVPTYGGGSERSAIPRQVRNFLNIPQNRDLLVGVVGFGNTNFGEHYCKAAEMISRKTGVPIIARVEIFGTSEDVQRVEERLEKLNG
;
A
#
# COMPACT_ATOMS: atom_id res chain seq x y z
N MET A 1 14.46 14.16 4.55
CA MET A 1 13.45 14.08 3.49
C MET A 1 12.29 13.22 3.93
N SER A 2 11.09 13.70 3.67
CA SER A 2 9.88 12.97 4.05
C SER A 2 9.64 11.79 3.13
N ILE A 3 9.16 10.69 3.71
CA ILE A 3 8.70 9.54 2.95
C ILE A 3 7.30 9.85 2.43
N ASN A 4 7.05 9.55 1.17
CA ASN A 4 5.74 9.71 0.58
C ASN A 4 4.89 8.46 0.80
N ILE A 5 3.59 8.61 0.70
CA ILE A 5 2.63 7.51 0.72
C ILE A 5 2.09 7.33 -0.69
N VAL A 6 2.16 6.10 -1.19
CA VAL A 6 1.46 5.71 -2.42
C VAL A 6 0.43 4.67 -2.04
N TYR A 7 -0.80 4.82 -2.51
CA TYR A 7 -1.86 3.90 -2.12
C TYR A 7 -2.75 3.55 -3.30
N PHE A 8 -3.34 2.36 -3.22
CA PHE A 8 -4.40 1.97 -4.11
C PHE A 8 -5.68 1.75 -3.29
N SER A 9 -6.78 2.31 -3.76
CA SER A 9 -8.09 2.10 -3.15
C SER A 9 -9.11 1.89 -4.26
N ASN A 10 -9.94 0.86 -4.10
CA ASN A 10 -11.01 0.60 -5.04
C ASN A 10 -12.20 1.55 -4.77
N TYR A 11 -13.34 1.27 -5.41
CA TYR A 11 -14.53 2.11 -5.27
C TYR A 11 -15.07 2.17 -3.84
N SER A 12 -14.79 1.16 -3.01
CA SER A 12 -15.23 1.19 -1.60
C SER A 12 -14.53 2.27 -0.79
N GLY A 13 -13.32 2.67 -1.20
CA GLY A 13 -12.60 3.75 -0.57
C GLY A 13 -12.01 3.44 0.81
N ASN A 14 -11.96 2.19 1.23
CA ASN A 14 -11.47 1.84 2.57
C ASN A 14 -10.02 2.22 2.79
N THR A 15 -9.15 1.86 1.84
CA THR A 15 -7.72 2.21 1.94
C THR A 15 -7.52 3.72 1.89
N LYS A 16 -8.27 4.40 1.01
CA LYS A 16 -8.21 5.86 0.91
C LYS A 16 -8.55 6.53 2.24
N ARG A 17 -9.63 6.09 2.89
CA ARG A 17 -10.03 6.64 4.19
C ARG A 17 -8.97 6.43 5.26
N PHE A 18 -8.34 5.27 5.27
CA PHE A 18 -7.25 4.99 6.22
C PHE A 18 -6.06 5.91 5.96
N VAL A 19 -5.64 6.03 4.70
CA VAL A 19 -4.52 6.90 4.33
C VAL A 19 -4.78 8.34 4.74
N GLU A 20 -5.99 8.84 4.55
CA GLU A 20 -6.34 10.20 4.94
C GLU A 20 -6.17 10.42 6.44
N LYS A 21 -6.50 9.43 7.27
CA LYS A 21 -6.31 9.51 8.72
C LYS A 21 -4.83 9.53 9.10
N VAL A 22 -4.02 8.69 8.47
CA VAL A 22 -2.57 8.64 8.72
C VAL A 22 -1.91 9.89 8.21
N PHE A 23 -2.31 10.33 7.03
CA PHE A 23 -1.74 11.49 6.36
C PHE A 23 -1.84 12.75 7.21
N ASN A 24 -3.03 13.10 7.63
CA ASN A 24 -3.32 14.24 8.51
C ASN A 24 -2.45 15.47 8.22
N GLY A 25 -2.18 15.74 6.94
CA GLY A 25 -1.34 16.88 6.51
C GLY A 25 0.16 16.68 6.63
N LYS A 26 0.63 15.55 7.13
CA LYS A 26 2.07 15.30 7.36
C LYS A 26 2.80 14.69 6.18
N TYR A 27 2.11 13.90 5.37
CA TYR A 27 2.74 13.13 4.29
C TYR A 27 2.11 13.49 2.95
N HIS A 28 2.94 13.58 1.93
CA HIS A 28 2.44 13.70 0.57
C HIS A 28 1.94 12.33 0.12
N SER A 29 0.72 12.26 -0.40
CA SER A 29 0.12 11.00 -0.83
C SER A 29 -0.17 11.03 -2.33
N ILE A 30 0.04 9.89 -2.97
CA ILE A 30 -0.21 9.69 -4.39
C ILE A 30 -1.13 8.48 -4.51
N ARG A 31 -2.25 8.63 -5.21
CA ARG A 31 -3.19 7.54 -5.46
C ARG A 31 -2.87 6.86 -6.78
N ILE A 32 -2.75 5.53 -6.77
CA ILE A 32 -2.68 4.75 -8.00
C ILE A 32 -4.10 4.75 -8.59
N PRO A 33 -4.28 5.17 -9.85
CA PRO A 33 -5.62 5.31 -10.41
C PRO A 33 -6.31 3.96 -10.60
N ILE A 34 -7.64 3.94 -10.41
CA ILE A 34 -8.44 2.75 -10.63
C ILE A 34 -8.38 2.35 -12.10
N HIS A 35 -8.40 3.33 -12.99
CA HIS A 35 -8.25 3.12 -14.44
C HIS A 35 -6.81 3.45 -14.84
N TRP A 36 -5.97 2.43 -14.87
CA TRP A 36 -4.56 2.60 -15.25
C TRP A 36 -4.46 2.90 -16.74
N ASP A 37 -3.72 3.95 -17.07
CA ASP A 37 -3.45 4.35 -18.45
C ASP A 37 -1.98 4.09 -18.77
N SER A 38 -1.72 3.12 -19.65
CA SER A 38 -0.36 2.74 -20.03
C SER A 38 0.38 3.86 -20.79
N ASP A 39 -0.36 4.76 -21.41
CA ASP A 39 0.23 5.90 -22.12
C ASP A 39 0.60 7.06 -21.20
N SER A 40 0.05 7.06 -19.99
CA SER A 40 0.33 8.06 -18.97
C SER A 40 0.57 7.39 -17.62
N PRO A 41 1.63 6.59 -17.48
CA PRO A 41 1.86 5.85 -16.25
C PRO A 41 2.20 6.78 -15.08
N VAL A 42 1.75 6.39 -13.88
CA VAL A 42 2.09 7.10 -12.65
C VAL A 42 3.49 6.68 -12.21
N THR A 43 4.37 7.64 -12.01
CA THR A 43 5.72 7.40 -11.50
C THR A 43 5.99 8.25 -10.27
N VAL A 44 6.95 7.80 -9.45
CA VAL A 44 7.36 8.52 -8.25
C VAL A 44 8.81 8.98 -8.40
N ALA A 45 9.16 10.05 -7.69
CA ALA A 45 10.52 10.59 -7.70
C ALA A 45 11.24 10.41 -6.36
N ASP A 46 10.49 10.07 -5.30
CA ASP A 46 11.01 9.96 -3.93
C ASP A 46 10.65 8.61 -3.32
N ARG A 47 11.37 8.24 -2.27
CA ARG A 47 11.07 7.01 -1.52
C ARG A 47 9.64 7.05 -0.97
N TYR A 48 8.98 5.91 -0.96
CA TYR A 48 7.59 5.83 -0.54
C TYR A 48 7.27 4.51 0.15
N VAL A 49 6.19 4.53 0.91
CA VAL A 49 5.56 3.34 1.47
C VAL A 49 4.27 3.09 0.70
N LEU A 50 4.05 1.84 0.30
CA LEU A 50 2.87 1.45 -0.47
C LEU A 50 1.79 0.92 0.47
N PHE A 51 0.59 1.46 0.36
CA PHE A 51 -0.60 0.99 1.08
C PHE A 51 -1.47 0.22 0.09
N VAL A 52 -1.61 -1.08 0.31
CA VAL A 52 -2.24 -1.96 -0.67
C VAL A 52 -3.27 -2.90 -0.04
N PRO A 53 -4.50 -2.97 -0.61
CA PRO A 53 -5.48 -3.96 -0.20
C PRO A 53 -5.17 -5.32 -0.81
N THR A 54 -5.71 -6.37 -0.21
CA THR A 54 -5.66 -7.71 -0.78
C THR A 54 -7.02 -8.02 -1.38
N TYR A 55 -7.05 -8.43 -2.64
CA TYR A 55 -8.28 -8.86 -3.28
C TYR A 55 -8.59 -10.30 -2.90
N GLY A 56 -9.88 -10.58 -2.70
CA GLY A 56 -10.36 -11.91 -2.34
C GLY A 56 -10.27 -12.91 -3.47
N GLY A 57 -10.75 -14.11 -3.22
CA GLY A 57 -10.83 -15.17 -4.22
C GLY A 57 -9.86 -16.31 -4.04
N GLY A 58 -8.98 -16.24 -3.05
CA GLY A 58 -8.12 -17.37 -2.68
C GLY A 58 -6.97 -17.67 -3.64
N SER A 59 -6.79 -16.90 -4.70
CA SER A 59 -5.72 -17.06 -5.66
C SER A 59 -4.59 -16.07 -5.40
N GLU A 60 -3.36 -16.56 -5.39
CA GLU A 60 -2.20 -15.67 -5.27
C GLU A 60 -2.13 -14.69 -6.44
N ARG A 61 -2.53 -15.13 -7.64
CA ARG A 61 -2.49 -14.28 -8.83
C ARG A 61 -3.39 -13.05 -8.71
N SER A 62 -4.52 -13.17 -8.01
CA SER A 62 -5.49 -12.09 -7.90
C SER A 62 -5.35 -11.29 -6.61
N ALA A 63 -4.44 -11.65 -5.71
CA ALA A 63 -4.29 -10.97 -4.43
C ALA A 63 -3.81 -9.53 -4.60
N ILE A 64 -2.85 -9.30 -5.49
CA ILE A 64 -2.35 -7.97 -5.79
C ILE A 64 -3.23 -7.33 -6.85
N PRO A 65 -3.83 -6.16 -6.58
CA PRO A 65 -4.61 -5.45 -7.61
C PRO A 65 -3.77 -5.22 -8.87
N ARG A 66 -4.38 -5.37 -10.02
CA ARG A 66 -3.68 -5.21 -11.30
C ARG A 66 -3.03 -3.84 -11.44
N GLN A 67 -3.69 -2.80 -10.95
CA GLN A 67 -3.17 -1.44 -11.00
C GLN A 67 -1.88 -1.31 -10.21
N VAL A 68 -1.79 -1.99 -9.06
CA VAL A 68 -0.59 -2.01 -8.23
C VAL A 68 0.52 -2.76 -8.96
N ARG A 69 0.21 -3.87 -9.62
CA ARG A 69 1.21 -4.60 -10.41
C ARG A 69 1.74 -3.75 -11.55
N ASN A 70 0.88 -3.02 -12.25
CA ASN A 70 1.29 -2.12 -13.32
C ASN A 70 2.24 -1.03 -12.78
N PHE A 71 1.92 -0.47 -11.63
CA PHE A 71 2.75 0.55 -10.98
C PHE A 71 4.13 -0.01 -10.61
N LEU A 72 4.18 -1.19 -9.99
CA LEU A 72 5.43 -1.80 -9.54
C LEU A 72 6.26 -2.41 -10.67
N ASN A 73 5.65 -2.66 -11.83
CA ASN A 73 6.41 -3.12 -13.00
C ASN A 73 7.31 -2.03 -13.58
N ILE A 74 7.10 -0.78 -13.22
CA ILE A 74 7.96 0.33 -13.62
C ILE A 74 9.20 0.31 -12.71
N PRO A 75 10.42 0.11 -13.25
CA PRO A 75 11.63 -0.05 -12.41
C PRO A 75 11.85 1.10 -11.44
N GLN A 76 11.65 2.34 -11.86
CA GLN A 76 11.80 3.51 -10.99
C GLN A 76 10.89 3.42 -9.77
N ASN A 77 9.63 3.02 -9.96
CA ASN A 77 8.69 2.89 -8.87
C ASN A 77 9.08 1.77 -7.91
N ARG A 78 9.55 0.66 -8.45
CA ARG A 78 9.97 -0.47 -7.62
C ARG A 78 11.22 -0.14 -6.81
N ASP A 79 12.17 0.58 -7.40
CA ASP A 79 13.44 0.92 -6.74
C ASP A 79 13.26 1.88 -5.57
N LEU A 80 12.23 2.70 -5.58
CA LEU A 80 11.96 3.68 -4.53
C LEU A 80 11.04 3.18 -3.42
N LEU A 81 10.54 1.96 -3.55
CA LEU A 81 9.70 1.34 -2.52
C LEU A 81 10.54 1.00 -1.28
N VAL A 82 10.12 1.46 -0.10
CA VAL A 82 10.86 1.19 1.15
C VAL A 82 10.09 0.34 2.14
N GLY A 83 8.81 0.14 1.92
CA GLY A 83 8.00 -0.71 2.79
C GLY A 83 6.57 -0.79 2.29
N VAL A 84 5.80 -1.69 2.87
CA VAL A 84 4.42 -1.92 2.47
C VAL A 84 3.52 -2.05 3.68
N VAL A 85 2.34 -1.42 3.63
CA VAL A 85 1.27 -1.60 4.61
C VAL A 85 0.15 -2.35 3.91
N GLY A 86 -0.21 -3.50 4.45
CA GLY A 86 -1.22 -4.37 3.85
C GLY A 86 -2.56 -4.23 4.53
N PHE A 87 -3.62 -4.30 3.73
CA PHE A 87 -5.00 -4.30 4.20
C PHE A 87 -5.66 -5.62 3.81
N GLY A 88 -6.47 -6.14 4.70
CA GLY A 88 -7.16 -7.38 4.43
C GLY A 88 -8.26 -7.63 5.44
N ASN A 89 -8.95 -8.75 5.25
CA ASN A 89 -10.01 -9.20 6.14
C ASN A 89 -9.52 -10.46 6.84
N THR A 90 -9.48 -10.45 8.17
CA THR A 90 -9.03 -11.60 8.96
C THR A 90 -9.87 -12.84 8.73
N ASN A 91 -11.11 -12.68 8.23
CA ASN A 91 -11.96 -13.82 7.89
C ASN A 91 -11.40 -14.65 6.73
N PHE A 92 -10.45 -14.13 5.96
CA PHE A 92 -9.83 -14.88 4.87
C PHE A 92 -8.66 -15.75 5.34
N GLY A 93 -8.35 -15.79 6.64
CA GLY A 93 -7.32 -16.66 7.19
C GLY A 93 -5.95 -16.41 6.59
N GLU A 94 -5.38 -17.44 5.94
CA GLU A 94 -4.02 -17.36 5.37
C GLU A 94 -3.90 -16.34 4.24
N HIS A 95 -5.00 -15.87 3.68
CA HIS A 95 -4.97 -14.83 2.65
C HIS A 95 -5.02 -13.42 3.22
N TYR A 96 -5.03 -13.29 4.55
CA TYR A 96 -5.01 -11.98 5.21
C TYR A 96 -3.76 -11.21 4.83
N CYS A 97 -3.94 -10.04 4.23
CA CYS A 97 -2.84 -9.18 3.76
C CYS A 97 -1.87 -9.87 2.79
N LYS A 98 -2.36 -10.83 2.01
CA LYS A 98 -1.54 -11.60 1.09
C LYS A 98 -0.82 -10.73 0.05
N ALA A 99 -1.46 -9.67 -0.43
CA ALA A 99 -0.84 -8.77 -1.40
C ALA A 99 0.45 -8.16 -0.84
N ALA A 100 0.41 -7.67 0.40
CA ALA A 100 1.60 -7.10 1.05
C ALA A 100 2.70 -8.15 1.22
N GLU A 101 2.33 -9.37 1.62
CA GLU A 101 3.30 -10.45 1.77
C GLU A 101 3.99 -10.79 0.45
N MET A 102 3.25 -10.85 -0.64
CA MET A 102 3.81 -11.14 -1.95
C MET A 102 4.74 -10.04 -2.43
N ILE A 103 4.35 -8.79 -2.23
CA ILE A 103 5.17 -7.63 -2.60
C ILE A 103 6.46 -7.63 -1.78
N SER A 104 6.35 -7.84 -0.47
CA SER A 104 7.51 -7.90 0.42
C SER A 104 8.49 -8.99 -0.01
N ARG A 105 7.97 -10.17 -0.34
CA ARG A 105 8.78 -11.31 -0.76
C ARG A 105 9.52 -11.04 -2.07
N LYS A 106 8.86 -10.40 -3.04
CA LYS A 106 9.45 -10.13 -4.35
C LYS A 106 10.43 -8.99 -4.36
N THR A 107 10.21 -7.99 -3.51
CA THR A 107 11.02 -6.76 -3.49
C THR A 107 12.06 -6.72 -2.39
N GLY A 108 11.90 -7.54 -1.36
CA GLY A 108 12.78 -7.52 -0.20
C GLY A 108 12.49 -6.43 0.82
N VAL A 109 11.44 -5.62 0.61
CA VAL A 109 11.10 -4.55 1.57
C VAL A 109 10.26 -5.11 2.71
N PRO A 110 10.31 -4.50 3.92
CA PRO A 110 9.56 -4.99 5.06
C PRO A 110 8.07 -4.70 4.95
N ILE A 111 7.27 -5.55 5.60
CA ILE A 111 5.87 -5.24 5.86
C ILE A 111 5.84 -4.38 7.11
N ILE A 112 5.42 -3.13 6.94
CA ILE A 112 5.39 -2.17 8.05
C ILE A 112 4.23 -2.47 8.99
N ALA A 113 3.07 -2.81 8.45
CA ALA A 113 1.90 -3.18 9.24
C ALA A 113 0.90 -3.98 8.41
N ARG A 114 0.12 -4.79 9.10
CA ARG A 114 -1.05 -5.46 8.55
C ARG A 114 -2.27 -4.88 9.23
N VAL A 115 -3.24 -4.42 8.47
CA VAL A 115 -4.40 -3.69 8.97
C VAL A 115 -5.68 -4.34 8.49
N GLU A 116 -6.66 -4.47 9.41
CA GLU A 116 -8.01 -4.86 9.02
C GLU A 116 -8.59 -3.82 8.06
N ILE A 117 -9.48 -4.28 7.19
CA ILE A 117 -9.98 -3.48 6.07
C ILE A 117 -10.57 -2.13 6.50
N PHE A 118 -11.17 -2.05 7.68
CA PHE A 118 -11.75 -0.79 8.17
C PHE A 118 -10.81 0.01 9.06
N GLY A 119 -9.72 -0.60 9.52
CA GLY A 119 -8.76 0.09 10.36
C GLY A 119 -9.34 0.69 11.64
N THR A 120 -8.61 0.60 12.74
CA THR A 120 -9.00 1.24 14.00
C THR A 120 -8.09 2.44 14.27
N SER A 121 -8.45 3.25 15.29
CA SER A 121 -7.57 4.34 15.72
C SER A 121 -6.21 3.82 16.16
N GLU A 122 -6.16 2.64 16.77
CA GLU A 122 -4.92 2.01 17.17
C GLU A 122 -4.07 1.62 15.95
N ASP A 123 -4.71 1.13 14.89
CA ASP A 123 -4.02 0.80 13.65
C ASP A 123 -3.41 2.05 13.02
N VAL A 124 -4.16 3.15 13.00
CA VAL A 124 -3.66 4.43 12.48
C VAL A 124 -2.43 4.89 13.26
N GLN A 125 -2.51 4.86 14.58
CA GLN A 125 -1.40 5.26 15.44
C GLN A 125 -0.17 4.39 15.22
N ARG A 126 -0.36 3.08 15.14
CA ARG A 126 0.74 2.13 14.91
C ARG A 126 1.44 2.41 13.59
N VAL A 127 0.68 2.66 12.53
CA VAL A 127 1.25 2.95 11.21
C VAL A 127 1.99 4.28 11.25
N GLU A 128 1.42 5.31 11.85
CA GLU A 128 2.08 6.62 11.98
C GLU A 128 3.43 6.51 12.68
N GLU A 129 3.47 5.79 13.79
CA GLU A 129 4.71 5.61 14.56
C GLU A 129 5.80 4.93 13.72
N ARG A 130 5.41 3.92 12.96
CA ARG A 130 6.35 3.19 12.11
C ARG A 130 6.83 4.02 10.93
N LEU A 131 5.96 4.84 10.34
CA LEU A 131 6.35 5.76 9.27
C LEU A 131 7.32 6.82 9.79
N GLU A 132 7.11 7.34 10.99
CA GLU A 132 8.01 8.32 11.58
C GLU A 132 9.40 7.75 11.81
N LYS A 133 9.51 6.48 12.19
CA LYS A 133 10.80 5.81 12.33
C LYS A 133 11.54 5.70 11.01
N LEU A 134 10.81 5.53 9.91
CA LEU A 134 11.42 5.48 8.57
C LEU A 134 11.90 6.86 8.12
N ASN A 135 11.21 7.91 8.54
CA ASN A 135 11.61 9.29 8.23
C ASN A 135 12.82 9.73 9.05
N GLY A 136 12.94 9.19 10.24
CA GLY A 136 14.00 9.53 11.14
C GLY A 136 15.26 8.76 10.86
#